data_b192d12f49fb83fc30954ab86c822edb
#
_entry.id   b192d12f49fb83fc30954ab86c822edb
#
_cell.length_a   1.000
_cell.length_b   1.000
_cell.length_c   1.000
_cell.angle_alpha   90.00
_cell.angle_beta   90.00
_cell.angle_gamma   90.00
#
_symmetry.space_group_name_H-M   'P 1'
#
loop_
_entity.id
_entity.type
_entity.pdbx_description
1 polymer ?
#
loop_
_entity_poly.entity_id
_entity_poly.type
_entity_poly.pdbx_seq_one_letter_code
_entity_poly.pdbx_strand_id
1 'polypeptide(L)'
;MVILAALCLSPLLSYGSSATSGYSEGNDSQTDGNVRLIVTTDLGGSDPDDIQSMIHLLVCSDRIDIEGLISSEAWVDDPDKTEKLRQTVEHFIEVLPTLRIHSSGYPSAEYLQSIVAQGQDKPHMDGVGEGKDSPGSDLIVDAIREDDGRPLWVAAWGGMNTVAQALHKLKSTEAEEVFRKYISRLRIYDILGQDDAGAYIAKNYPELVYIRNKEVYGWAPNDQWTKENIQNKLPLGAHYPNRIWATEGDSPSFLYVYSNGLNDPEHPEYGGWGGRFSKDRIRNIRGMDFIERSGKSETVFDDYYMIGSAPEGNQSIKRWEQSIYNDFAARMIWTQEKYYDKANHHPVAAYNGDRGRKPVYLYANPGDTVILSASGSYDPDNDDLEYFWSLYEEPSDYEGNVIFDDARGRDCQIIVPERVGDDGIHIILEVTDKGSPKLTSYRRIIIKNIK
;
A
#
# COMPACT_ATOMS: atom_id res chain seq x y z
N MET A 1 55.50 61.43 -25.38
CA MET A 1 54.89 60.59 -24.26
C MET A 1 53.66 59.92 -24.83
N VAL A 2 53.87 58.72 -25.36
CA VAL A 2 52.81 57.92 -26.05
C VAL A 2 52.57 56.69 -25.21
N ILE A 3 51.34 56.53 -24.72
CA ILE A 3 50.94 55.40 -23.97
C ILE A 3 50.34 54.40 -24.95
N LEU A 4 50.95 53.22 -25.09
CA LEU A 4 50.40 52.05 -25.79
C LEU A 4 49.39 51.37 -24.90
N ALA A 5 48.17 51.17 -25.41
CA ALA A 5 47.19 50.30 -24.83
C ALA A 5 47.30 48.92 -25.48
N ALA A 6 47.59 47.91 -24.70
CA ALA A 6 47.57 46.51 -25.11
C ALA A 6 46.16 45.93 -25.01
N LEU A 7 45.60 45.45 -26.12
CA LEU A 7 44.35 44.64 -26.16
C LEU A 7 44.72 43.22 -25.85
N CYS A 8 44.21 42.74 -24.74
CA CYS A 8 44.11 41.26 -24.43
C CYS A 8 42.85 40.72 -25.02
N LEU A 9 42.96 39.87 -26.04
CA LEU A 9 41.89 38.98 -26.50
C LEU A 9 41.82 37.75 -25.56
N SER A 10 40.74 37.63 -24.84
CA SER A 10 40.39 36.38 -24.11
C SER A 10 39.48 35.54 -24.98
N PRO A 11 39.64 34.20 -25.00
CA PRO A 11 38.73 33.33 -25.74
C PRO A 11 37.39 33.18 -24.99
N LEU A 12 36.30 33.35 -25.71
CA LEU A 12 34.94 33.04 -25.27
C LEU A 12 34.81 31.52 -25.13
N LEU A 13 34.82 31.06 -23.91
CA LEU A 13 34.31 29.74 -23.55
C LEU A 13 32.77 29.83 -23.52
N SER A 14 32.13 29.13 -24.44
CA SER A 14 30.69 28.93 -24.42
C SER A 14 30.31 28.01 -23.24
N TYR A 15 29.80 28.61 -22.19
CA TYR A 15 29.11 27.85 -21.16
C TYR A 15 27.75 27.40 -21.72
N GLY A 16 27.59 26.08 -21.88
CA GLY A 16 26.28 25.47 -22.06
C GLY A 16 25.41 25.83 -20.86
N SER A 17 24.22 26.35 -21.11
CA SER A 17 23.26 26.62 -20.07
C SER A 17 22.79 25.28 -19.47
N SER A 18 23.24 24.96 -18.27
CA SER A 18 22.57 23.95 -17.46
C SER A 18 21.22 24.54 -17.06
N ALA A 19 20.15 23.94 -17.57
CA ALA A 19 18.80 24.23 -17.11
C ALA A 19 18.74 23.94 -15.62
N THR A 20 18.62 24.95 -14.79
CA THR A 20 18.26 24.81 -13.40
C THR A 20 16.82 24.36 -13.38
N SER A 21 16.58 23.08 -13.02
CA SER A 21 15.25 22.54 -12.74
C SER A 21 14.58 23.46 -11.73
N GLY A 22 13.47 24.07 -12.16
CA GLY A 22 12.62 24.87 -11.27
C GLY A 22 12.03 23.94 -10.20
N TYR A 23 12.61 23.99 -9.01
CA TYR A 23 11.96 23.44 -7.84
C TYR A 23 10.71 24.29 -7.59
N SER A 24 9.52 23.69 -7.66
CA SER A 24 8.39 24.24 -6.95
C SER A 24 8.71 24.04 -5.47
N GLU A 25 8.94 25.12 -4.74
CA GLU A 25 8.93 25.11 -3.28
C GLU A 25 7.53 24.65 -2.83
N GLY A 26 7.34 23.35 -2.75
CA GLY A 26 6.28 22.76 -1.97
C GLY A 26 6.68 22.96 -0.52
N ASN A 27 6.04 23.91 0.13
CA ASN A 27 6.10 24.11 1.56
C ASN A 27 5.85 22.76 2.26
N ASP A 28 6.90 22.24 2.90
CA ASP A 28 6.91 22.04 4.31
C ASP A 28 6.22 20.82 4.92
N SER A 29 7.01 20.01 5.61
CA SER A 29 6.78 19.31 6.88
C SER A 29 5.32 18.89 7.21
N GLN A 30 4.50 18.53 6.24
CA GLN A 30 3.50 17.53 6.47
C GLN A 30 4.29 16.22 6.60
N THR A 31 4.53 15.78 7.81
CA THR A 31 4.91 14.40 8.12
C THR A 31 4.06 13.53 7.20
N ASP A 32 4.70 12.73 6.33
CA ASP A 32 4.03 11.71 5.54
C ASP A 32 3.40 10.74 6.56
N GLY A 33 2.22 11.08 7.06
CA GLY A 33 1.50 10.28 8.04
C GLY A 33 1.20 8.91 7.43
N ASN A 34 1.13 7.91 8.29
CA ASN A 34 0.68 6.59 7.88
C ASN A 34 -0.73 6.67 7.29
N VAL A 35 -1.09 5.72 6.45
CA VAL A 35 -2.46 5.60 5.91
C VAL A 35 -3.38 5.05 6.99
N ARG A 36 -4.58 5.62 7.12
CA ARG A 36 -5.65 5.14 8.01
C ARG A 36 -6.30 3.90 7.40
N LEU A 37 -6.38 2.81 8.16
CA LEU A 37 -6.86 1.53 7.67
C LEU A 37 -7.85 0.87 8.63
N ILE A 38 -8.98 0.42 8.11
CA ILE A 38 -9.87 -0.56 8.75
C ILE A 38 -9.81 -1.85 7.94
N VAL A 39 -9.79 -2.98 8.64
CA VAL A 39 -9.90 -4.31 8.03
C VAL A 39 -11.23 -4.93 8.41
N THR A 40 -11.96 -5.45 7.41
CA THR A 40 -13.09 -6.37 7.63
C THR A 40 -12.67 -7.76 7.14
N THR A 41 -12.91 -8.81 7.93
CA THR A 41 -12.45 -10.17 7.67
C THR A 41 -13.51 -11.19 8.04
N ASP A 42 -13.69 -12.23 7.26
CA ASP A 42 -14.48 -13.41 7.63
C ASP A 42 -13.60 -14.55 8.19
N LEU A 43 -12.55 -14.14 8.90
CA LEU A 43 -11.55 -14.98 9.55
C LEU A 43 -12.16 -16.20 10.22
N GLY A 44 -11.77 -17.38 9.75
CA GLY A 44 -12.32 -18.65 10.20
C GLY A 44 -12.38 -19.67 9.06
N GLY A 45 -13.17 -20.70 9.23
CA GLY A 45 -13.42 -21.67 8.18
C GLY A 45 -12.24 -22.55 7.79
N SER A 46 -12.21 -22.95 6.52
CA SER A 46 -11.26 -23.94 6.00
C SER A 46 -10.00 -23.32 5.38
N ASP A 47 -9.98 -22.02 5.13
CA ASP A 47 -8.79 -21.31 4.63
C ASP A 47 -8.26 -20.37 5.73
N PRO A 48 -7.03 -20.58 6.17
CA PRO A 48 -6.46 -19.77 7.24
C PRO A 48 -5.69 -18.54 6.76
N ASP A 49 -5.85 -18.12 5.52
CA ASP A 49 -5.07 -17.01 4.93
C ASP A 49 -5.39 -15.65 5.57
N ASP A 50 -6.60 -15.43 6.07
CA ASP A 50 -6.95 -14.28 6.92
C ASP A 50 -6.05 -14.20 8.17
N ILE A 51 -5.80 -15.32 8.88
CA ILE A 51 -4.93 -15.33 10.07
C ILE A 51 -3.48 -15.03 9.65
N GLN A 52 -3.03 -15.58 8.53
CA GLN A 52 -1.70 -15.32 7.98
C GLN A 52 -1.54 -13.82 7.68
N SER A 53 -2.48 -13.27 6.95
CA SER A 53 -2.50 -11.85 6.55
C SER A 53 -2.64 -10.92 7.76
N MET A 54 -3.41 -11.33 8.80
CA MET A 54 -3.55 -10.55 10.03
C MET A 54 -2.22 -10.47 10.80
N ILE A 55 -1.50 -11.58 10.93
CA ILE A 55 -0.17 -11.57 11.57
C ILE A 55 0.80 -10.69 10.80
N HIS A 56 0.79 -10.77 9.47
CA HIS A 56 1.65 -9.93 8.63
C HIS A 56 1.28 -8.44 8.75
N LEU A 57 -0.01 -8.10 8.70
CA LEU A 57 -0.48 -6.72 8.93
C LEU A 57 -0.05 -6.19 10.30
N LEU A 58 -0.23 -6.97 11.36
CA LEU A 58 0.08 -6.53 12.72
C LEU A 58 1.58 -6.24 12.90
N VAL A 59 2.48 -7.04 12.34
CA VAL A 59 3.93 -6.73 12.39
C VAL A 59 4.31 -5.54 11.51
N CYS A 60 3.43 -5.09 10.60
CA CYS A 60 3.57 -3.88 9.79
C CYS A 60 2.87 -2.64 10.39
N SER A 61 2.25 -2.76 11.57
CA SER A 61 1.42 -1.70 12.17
C SER A 61 2.20 -0.46 12.65
N ASP A 62 3.52 -0.46 12.56
CA ASP A 62 4.34 0.75 12.73
C ASP A 62 4.30 1.69 11.50
N ARG A 63 3.76 1.22 10.37
CA ARG A 63 3.70 1.92 9.08
C ARG A 63 2.28 2.15 8.58
N ILE A 64 1.28 1.71 9.34
CA ILE A 64 -0.15 1.80 9.00
C ILE A 64 -0.90 2.18 10.27
N ASP A 65 -1.75 3.19 10.21
CA ASP A 65 -2.64 3.55 11.31
C ASP A 65 -3.90 2.68 11.25
N ILE A 66 -3.87 1.55 11.95
CA ILE A 66 -5.01 0.62 12.00
C ILE A 66 -6.06 1.18 12.93
N GLU A 67 -7.27 1.46 12.42
CA GLU A 67 -8.37 2.05 13.17
C GLU A 67 -9.52 1.07 13.44
N GLY A 68 -9.48 -0.11 12.85
CA GLY A 68 -10.46 -1.15 13.09
C GLY A 68 -10.02 -2.51 12.58
N LEU A 69 -10.27 -3.54 13.40
CA LEU A 69 -10.12 -4.94 13.05
C LEU A 69 -11.48 -5.60 13.29
N ILE A 70 -12.21 -5.90 12.22
CA ILE A 70 -13.64 -6.22 12.30
C ILE A 70 -13.89 -7.60 11.70
N SER A 71 -14.34 -8.53 12.53
CA SER A 71 -14.83 -9.83 12.06
C SER A 71 -16.25 -9.69 11.52
N SER A 72 -16.58 -10.32 10.40
CA SER A 72 -17.88 -10.20 9.75
C SER A 72 -18.30 -11.50 9.09
N GLU A 73 -19.61 -11.78 9.00
CA GLU A 73 -20.10 -12.86 8.17
C GLU A 73 -20.00 -12.49 6.69
N ALA A 74 -19.37 -13.34 5.91
CA ALA A 74 -19.34 -13.20 4.45
C ALA A 74 -19.36 -14.59 3.78
N TRP A 75 -18.19 -15.09 3.36
CA TRP A 75 -18.06 -16.41 2.78
C TRP A 75 -18.10 -17.54 3.81
N VAL A 76 -17.56 -17.28 5.00
CA VAL A 76 -17.43 -18.25 6.08
C VAL A 76 -18.41 -17.93 7.19
N ASP A 77 -19.19 -18.94 7.60
CA ASP A 77 -20.02 -18.91 8.80
C ASP A 77 -19.25 -19.58 9.95
N ASP A 78 -18.56 -18.78 10.75
CA ASP A 78 -17.83 -19.23 11.93
C ASP A 78 -18.24 -18.37 13.14
N PRO A 79 -18.98 -18.94 14.12
CA PRO A 79 -19.47 -18.18 15.28
C PRO A 79 -18.32 -17.67 16.17
N ASP A 80 -17.14 -18.27 16.09
CA ASP A 80 -16.00 -17.95 16.94
C ASP A 80 -15.01 -16.96 16.26
N LYS A 81 -15.33 -16.41 15.08
CA LYS A 81 -14.41 -15.56 14.31
C LYS A 81 -13.92 -14.32 15.08
N THR A 82 -14.80 -13.68 15.83
CA THR A 82 -14.42 -12.50 16.64
C THR A 82 -13.43 -12.88 17.74
N GLU A 83 -13.64 -14.04 18.36
CA GLU A 83 -12.73 -14.53 19.38
C GLU A 83 -11.38 -14.95 18.80
N LYS A 84 -11.37 -15.60 17.64
CA LYS A 84 -10.12 -15.92 16.91
C LYS A 84 -9.34 -14.69 16.52
N LEU A 85 -10.05 -13.63 16.09
CA LEU A 85 -9.42 -12.34 15.78
C LEU A 85 -8.79 -11.73 17.04
N ARG A 86 -9.49 -11.73 18.19
CA ARG A 86 -8.93 -11.28 19.46
C ARG A 86 -7.69 -12.06 19.86
N GLN A 87 -7.75 -13.38 19.78
CA GLN A 87 -6.60 -14.25 20.09
C GLN A 87 -5.39 -13.94 19.18
N THR A 88 -5.61 -13.69 17.89
CA THR A 88 -4.53 -13.31 16.97
C THR A 88 -3.89 -11.98 17.41
N VAL A 89 -4.69 -11.00 17.79
CA VAL A 89 -4.20 -9.71 18.34
C VAL A 89 -3.48 -9.92 19.68
N GLU A 90 -3.97 -10.77 20.56
CA GLU A 90 -3.31 -11.09 21.84
C GLU A 90 -1.94 -11.73 21.63
N HIS A 91 -1.80 -12.69 20.71
CA HIS A 91 -0.50 -13.27 20.37
C HIS A 91 0.49 -12.24 19.82
N PHE A 92 0.01 -11.27 19.06
CA PHE A 92 0.85 -10.14 18.63
C PHE A 92 1.25 -9.25 19.81
N ILE A 93 0.35 -8.97 20.75
CA ILE A 93 0.62 -8.15 21.94
C ILE A 93 1.73 -8.75 22.80
N GLU A 94 1.88 -10.07 22.86
CA GLU A 94 2.96 -10.75 23.58
C GLU A 94 4.36 -10.32 23.07
N VAL A 95 4.50 -10.05 21.77
CA VAL A 95 5.77 -9.67 21.15
C VAL A 95 5.95 -8.16 20.98
N LEU A 96 4.90 -7.38 21.20
CA LEU A 96 4.90 -5.93 21.03
C LEU A 96 6.00 -5.20 21.81
N PRO A 97 6.35 -5.56 23.07
CA PRO A 97 7.45 -4.93 23.78
C PRO A 97 8.80 -5.09 23.06
N THR A 98 9.02 -6.22 22.38
CA THR A 98 10.24 -6.47 21.62
C THR A 98 10.25 -5.69 20.31
N LEU A 99 9.13 -5.69 19.57
CA LEU A 99 8.96 -4.91 18.34
C LEU A 99 9.22 -3.41 18.55
N ARG A 100 8.79 -2.87 19.70
CA ARG A 100 9.00 -1.46 20.05
C ARG A 100 10.45 -1.05 20.31
N ILE A 101 11.36 -2.02 20.47
CA ILE A 101 12.80 -1.78 20.49
C ILE A 101 13.28 -1.38 19.09
N HIS A 102 12.67 -1.97 18.05
CA HIS A 102 13.08 -1.80 16.65
C HIS A 102 12.34 -0.66 15.96
N SER A 103 11.10 -0.36 16.36
CA SER A 103 10.33 0.78 15.84
C SER A 103 9.41 1.35 16.91
N SER A 104 9.44 2.68 17.09
CA SER A 104 8.56 3.38 18.03
C SER A 104 7.14 3.58 17.49
N GLY A 105 6.89 3.26 16.22
CA GLY A 105 5.59 3.49 15.54
C GLY A 105 4.49 2.49 15.91
N TYR A 106 4.80 1.40 16.62
CA TYR A 106 3.80 0.42 16.99
C TYR A 106 2.74 0.95 17.96
N PRO A 107 1.44 0.68 17.71
CA PRO A 107 0.33 1.08 18.58
C PRO A 107 0.40 0.42 19.97
N SER A 108 -0.35 0.94 20.96
CA SER A 108 -0.40 0.32 22.28
C SER A 108 -1.24 -0.95 22.30
N ALA A 109 -0.98 -1.83 23.27
CA ALA A 109 -1.75 -3.05 23.46
C ALA A 109 -3.23 -2.73 23.73
N GLU A 110 -3.49 -1.75 24.59
CA GLU A 110 -4.84 -1.30 24.94
C GLU A 110 -5.58 -0.74 23.72
N TYR A 111 -4.86 0.01 22.88
CA TYR A 111 -5.45 0.52 21.64
C TYR A 111 -5.83 -0.62 20.69
N LEU A 112 -4.92 -1.56 20.43
CA LEU A 112 -5.19 -2.71 19.56
C LEU A 112 -6.38 -3.54 20.04
N GLN A 113 -6.50 -3.78 21.35
CA GLN A 113 -7.64 -4.48 21.91
C GLN A 113 -8.95 -3.69 21.75
N SER A 114 -8.90 -2.36 21.81
CA SER A 114 -10.09 -1.49 21.72
C SER A 114 -10.69 -1.41 20.32
N ILE A 115 -9.90 -1.68 19.27
CA ILE A 115 -10.34 -1.60 17.87
C ILE A 115 -10.80 -2.94 17.28
N VAL A 116 -10.82 -4.02 18.09
CA VAL A 116 -11.39 -5.32 17.67
C VAL A 116 -12.89 -5.32 17.89
N ALA A 117 -13.66 -5.45 16.83
CA ALA A 117 -15.11 -5.40 16.88
C ALA A 117 -15.76 -6.53 16.07
N GLN A 118 -16.98 -6.93 16.50
CA GLN A 118 -17.84 -7.81 15.73
C GLN A 118 -18.63 -7.00 14.71
N GLY A 119 -18.56 -7.39 13.45
CA GLY A 119 -19.36 -6.86 12.34
C GLY A 119 -20.72 -7.55 12.23
N GLN A 120 -21.21 -7.71 10.99
CA GLN A 120 -22.52 -8.29 10.74
C GLN A 120 -22.54 -9.79 11.06
N ASP A 121 -23.68 -10.24 11.61
CA ASP A 121 -23.98 -11.65 11.94
C ASP A 121 -24.75 -12.37 10.83
N LYS A 122 -25.05 -11.67 9.74
CA LYS A 122 -25.67 -12.22 8.54
C LYS A 122 -24.80 -11.87 7.32
N PRO A 123 -24.62 -12.84 6.42
CA PRO A 123 -23.84 -12.61 5.21
C PRO A 123 -24.57 -11.66 4.26
N HIS A 124 -23.80 -11.04 3.36
CA HIS A 124 -24.31 -10.34 2.20
C HIS A 124 -25.25 -9.18 2.57
N MET A 125 -26.13 -8.79 1.65
CA MET A 125 -27.14 -7.75 1.90
C MET A 125 -28.18 -8.14 2.93
N ASP A 126 -28.27 -9.41 3.32
CA ASP A 126 -29.11 -9.85 4.44
C ASP A 126 -28.64 -9.28 5.78
N GLY A 127 -27.36 -8.87 5.88
CA GLY A 127 -26.79 -8.16 7.02
C GLY A 127 -27.05 -6.65 7.03
N VAL A 128 -27.72 -6.07 6.02
CA VAL A 128 -27.82 -4.62 5.84
C VAL A 128 -29.27 -4.14 5.98
N GLY A 129 -29.49 -3.04 6.72
CA GLY A 129 -30.80 -2.40 6.85
C GLY A 129 -31.07 -1.80 8.22
N GLU A 130 -32.30 -1.30 8.41
CA GLU A 130 -32.75 -0.72 9.67
C GLU A 130 -32.66 -1.72 10.81
N GLY A 131 -32.08 -1.30 11.94
CA GLY A 131 -31.94 -2.12 13.16
C GLY A 131 -30.87 -3.22 13.06
N LYS A 132 -30.01 -3.20 12.05
CA LYS A 132 -28.92 -4.17 11.86
C LYS A 132 -27.53 -3.61 12.17
N ASP A 133 -27.45 -2.51 12.94
CA ASP A 133 -26.17 -1.98 13.36
C ASP A 133 -25.41 -2.99 14.23
N SER A 134 -24.11 -3.07 14.02
CA SER A 134 -23.19 -3.90 14.80
C SER A 134 -22.08 -3.03 15.39
N PRO A 135 -21.37 -3.51 16.42
CA PRO A 135 -20.20 -2.78 16.94
C PRO A 135 -19.18 -2.43 15.85
N GLY A 136 -18.99 -3.33 14.87
CA GLY A 136 -18.07 -3.10 13.74
C GLY A 136 -18.58 -2.03 12.78
N SER A 137 -19.89 -2.04 12.44
CA SER A 137 -20.46 -1.00 11.59
C SER A 137 -20.42 0.37 12.28
N ASP A 138 -20.60 0.41 13.60
CA ASP A 138 -20.53 1.64 14.39
C ASP A 138 -19.08 2.16 14.45
N LEU A 139 -18.10 1.30 14.63
CA LEU A 139 -16.68 1.67 14.58
C LEU A 139 -16.31 2.29 13.22
N ILE A 140 -16.79 1.73 12.10
CA ILE A 140 -16.58 2.33 10.76
C ILE A 140 -17.23 3.71 10.69
N VAL A 141 -18.46 3.87 11.19
CA VAL A 141 -19.16 5.16 11.22
C VAL A 141 -18.38 6.20 12.01
N ASP A 142 -17.87 5.82 13.18
CA ASP A 142 -17.10 6.72 14.05
C ASP A 142 -15.78 7.14 13.38
N ALA A 143 -15.04 6.21 12.78
CA ALA A 143 -13.81 6.50 12.04
C ALA A 143 -14.04 7.41 10.81
N ILE A 144 -15.16 7.24 10.10
CA ILE A 144 -15.54 8.11 8.99
C ILE A 144 -15.89 9.53 9.46
N ARG A 145 -16.50 9.66 10.64
CA ARG A 145 -16.88 10.94 11.24
C ARG A 145 -15.71 11.73 11.82
N GLU A 146 -14.58 11.08 12.08
CA GLU A 146 -13.39 11.77 12.55
C GLU A 146 -13.00 12.91 11.61
N ASP A 147 -12.61 14.03 12.21
CA ASP A 147 -12.11 15.20 11.45
C ASP A 147 -10.61 15.05 11.16
N ASP A 148 -10.23 13.90 10.60
CA ASP A 148 -8.91 13.66 10.02
C ASP A 148 -8.94 14.01 8.53
N GLY A 149 -7.98 14.80 8.07
CA GLY A 149 -7.91 15.21 6.65
C GLY A 149 -7.48 14.10 5.71
N ARG A 150 -6.97 12.97 6.25
CA ARG A 150 -6.50 11.82 5.45
C ARG A 150 -7.69 10.95 5.01
N PRO A 151 -7.62 10.34 3.81
CA PRO A 151 -8.56 9.30 3.44
C PRO A 151 -8.55 8.12 4.41
N LEU A 152 -9.72 7.51 4.63
CA LEU A 152 -9.86 6.24 5.35
C LEU A 152 -9.94 5.10 4.34
N TRP A 153 -9.02 4.16 4.42
CA TRP A 153 -9.05 2.94 3.64
C TRP A 153 -9.75 1.81 4.39
N VAL A 154 -10.55 1.04 3.67
CA VAL A 154 -11.10 -0.22 4.15
C VAL A 154 -10.54 -1.34 3.28
N ALA A 155 -9.78 -2.25 3.89
CA ALA A 155 -9.35 -3.50 3.30
C ALA A 155 -10.38 -4.58 3.65
N ALA A 156 -11.14 -5.04 2.65
CA ALA A 156 -12.16 -6.05 2.84
C ALA A 156 -11.63 -7.42 2.42
N TRP A 157 -11.41 -8.27 3.41
CA TRP A 157 -11.01 -9.68 3.30
C TRP A 157 -12.23 -10.62 3.36
N GLY A 158 -13.37 -10.09 3.06
CA GLY A 158 -14.74 -10.51 3.29
C GLY A 158 -15.48 -9.42 4.05
N GLY A 159 -16.76 -9.61 4.34
CA GLY A 159 -17.50 -8.72 5.23
C GLY A 159 -17.78 -7.32 4.72
N MET A 160 -17.93 -7.12 3.42
CA MET A 160 -18.39 -5.85 2.84
C MET A 160 -19.79 -5.44 3.33
N ASN A 161 -20.60 -6.39 3.82
CA ASN A 161 -21.89 -6.15 4.46
C ASN A 161 -21.78 -5.21 5.68
N THR A 162 -20.69 -5.30 6.46
CA THR A 162 -20.45 -4.39 7.59
C THR A 162 -20.17 -2.97 7.12
N VAL A 163 -19.41 -2.80 6.03
CA VAL A 163 -19.19 -1.51 5.39
C VAL A 163 -20.50 -0.95 4.81
N ALA A 164 -21.29 -1.80 4.14
CA ALA A 164 -22.59 -1.41 3.59
C ALA A 164 -23.57 -0.98 4.70
N GLN A 165 -23.57 -1.63 5.88
CA GLN A 165 -24.38 -1.21 7.03
C GLN A 165 -23.92 0.14 7.58
N ALA A 166 -22.60 0.38 7.69
CA ALA A 166 -22.08 1.69 8.09
C ALA A 166 -22.55 2.81 7.14
N LEU A 167 -22.48 2.56 5.83
CA LEU A 167 -22.97 3.49 4.81
C LEU A 167 -24.49 3.67 4.88
N HIS A 168 -25.25 2.60 5.13
CA HIS A 168 -26.71 2.67 5.34
C HIS A 168 -27.05 3.58 6.53
N LYS A 169 -26.36 3.41 7.66
CA LYS A 169 -26.55 4.24 8.86
C LYS A 169 -26.21 5.70 8.57
N LEU A 170 -25.07 6.00 8.00
CA LEU A 170 -24.65 7.37 7.66
C LEU A 170 -25.68 8.02 6.72
N LYS A 171 -26.12 7.32 5.67
CA LYS A 171 -27.11 7.84 4.72
C LYS A 171 -28.47 8.13 5.35
N SER A 172 -28.86 7.36 6.37
CA SER A 172 -30.14 7.55 7.06
C SER A 172 -30.10 8.62 8.16
N THR A 173 -28.92 8.94 8.70
CA THR A 173 -28.75 9.84 9.84
C THR A 173 -28.17 11.20 9.49
N GLU A 174 -27.45 11.31 8.36
CA GLU A 174 -26.75 12.53 7.97
C GLU A 174 -27.50 13.27 6.87
N ALA A 175 -27.29 14.60 6.80
CA ALA A 175 -27.71 15.37 5.63
C ALA A 175 -26.91 14.94 4.39
N GLU A 176 -27.54 14.97 3.22
CA GLU A 176 -26.95 14.51 1.95
C GLU A 176 -25.56 15.13 1.67
N GLU A 177 -25.37 16.41 1.96
CA GLU A 177 -24.09 17.09 1.75
C GLU A 177 -22.99 16.53 2.67
N VAL A 178 -23.32 16.26 3.93
CA VAL A 178 -22.40 15.67 4.93
C VAL A 178 -22.06 14.24 4.53
N PHE A 179 -23.06 13.46 4.15
CA PHE A 179 -22.86 12.10 3.68
C PHE A 179 -21.91 12.05 2.47
N ARG A 180 -22.11 12.94 1.47
CA ARG A 180 -21.20 13.01 0.31
C ARG A 180 -19.78 13.40 0.68
N LYS A 181 -19.61 14.30 1.66
CA LYS A 181 -18.27 14.61 2.19
C LYS A 181 -17.59 13.37 2.79
N TYR A 182 -18.33 12.53 3.51
CA TYR A 182 -17.80 11.29 4.08
C TYR A 182 -17.41 10.30 2.98
N ILE A 183 -18.29 10.07 2.00
CA ILE A 183 -18.02 9.19 0.86
C ILE A 183 -16.76 9.63 0.09
N SER A 184 -16.54 10.92 -0.09
CA SER A 184 -15.38 11.43 -0.84
C SER A 184 -14.04 11.12 -0.18
N ARG A 185 -14.03 10.81 1.13
CA ARG A 185 -12.82 10.45 1.89
C ARG A 185 -12.67 8.95 2.12
N LEU A 186 -13.68 8.15 1.81
CA LEU A 186 -13.63 6.70 1.95
C LEU A 186 -12.99 6.05 0.72
N ARG A 187 -12.16 5.04 0.94
CA ARG A 187 -11.50 4.22 -0.07
C ARG A 187 -11.71 2.75 0.28
N ILE A 188 -11.90 1.92 -0.72
CA ILE A 188 -12.13 0.48 -0.52
C ILE A 188 -11.16 -0.33 -1.39
N TYR A 189 -10.51 -1.30 -0.76
CA TYR A 189 -9.79 -2.36 -1.43
C TYR A 189 -10.45 -3.70 -1.07
N ASP A 190 -11.13 -4.29 -2.04
CA ASP A 190 -11.93 -5.50 -1.90
C ASP A 190 -11.17 -6.70 -2.50
N ILE A 191 -10.98 -7.71 -1.68
CA ILE A 191 -10.36 -8.98 -2.07
C ILE A 191 -11.41 -9.88 -2.72
N LEU A 192 -11.23 -10.21 -3.99
CA LEU A 192 -11.97 -11.18 -4.79
C LEU A 192 -13.47 -10.89 -5.03
N GLY A 193 -14.11 -9.97 -4.31
CA GLY A 193 -15.56 -9.80 -4.36
C GLY A 193 -16.28 -10.98 -3.70
N GLN A 194 -15.98 -11.20 -2.44
CA GLN A 194 -16.52 -12.34 -1.66
C GLN A 194 -17.93 -12.11 -1.12
N ASP A 195 -18.42 -10.86 -1.22
CA ASP A 195 -19.70 -10.44 -0.66
C ASP A 195 -20.46 -9.57 -1.67
N ASP A 196 -21.75 -9.84 -1.92
CA ASP A 196 -22.59 -9.06 -2.83
C ASP A 196 -22.83 -7.62 -2.37
N ALA A 197 -22.63 -7.33 -1.08
CA ALA A 197 -22.65 -5.96 -0.57
C ALA A 197 -21.56 -5.08 -1.20
N GLY A 198 -20.44 -5.67 -1.64
CA GLY A 198 -19.41 -4.96 -2.40
C GLY A 198 -19.95 -4.46 -3.75
N ALA A 199 -20.67 -5.30 -4.47
CA ALA A 199 -21.34 -4.91 -5.72
C ALA A 199 -22.40 -3.83 -5.48
N TYR A 200 -23.17 -3.95 -4.39
CA TYR A 200 -24.14 -2.92 -3.96
C TYR A 200 -23.44 -1.57 -3.74
N ILE A 201 -22.33 -1.54 -3.02
CA ILE A 201 -21.58 -0.30 -2.76
C ILE A 201 -21.05 0.29 -4.06
N ALA A 202 -20.37 -0.50 -4.90
CA ALA A 202 -19.79 -0.02 -6.16
C ALA A 202 -20.86 0.56 -7.11
N LYS A 203 -22.07 -0.03 -7.11
CA LYS A 203 -23.21 0.43 -7.92
C LYS A 203 -23.84 1.71 -7.40
N ASN A 204 -24.05 1.81 -6.08
CA ASN A 204 -24.82 2.91 -5.49
C ASN A 204 -23.97 4.13 -5.14
N TYR A 205 -22.64 3.96 -5.02
CA TYR A 205 -21.68 5.02 -4.69
C TYR A 205 -20.55 5.07 -5.73
N PRO A 206 -20.86 5.42 -7.00
CA PRO A 206 -19.89 5.40 -8.08
C PRO A 206 -18.76 6.43 -7.94
N GLU A 207 -18.90 7.40 -7.04
CA GLU A 207 -17.85 8.36 -6.68
C GLU A 207 -16.78 7.80 -5.74
N LEU A 208 -17.04 6.67 -5.06
CA LEU A 208 -16.09 6.00 -4.17
C LEU A 208 -14.90 5.46 -4.95
N VAL A 209 -13.68 5.61 -4.45
CA VAL A 209 -12.54 4.82 -4.92
C VAL A 209 -12.73 3.40 -4.44
N TYR A 210 -13.13 2.54 -5.36
CA TYR A 210 -13.41 1.12 -5.10
C TYR A 210 -12.54 0.26 -6.00
N ILE A 211 -11.53 -0.36 -5.38
CA ILE A 211 -10.61 -1.31 -6.01
C ILE A 211 -11.11 -2.73 -5.73
N ARG A 212 -11.15 -3.59 -6.75
CA ARG A 212 -11.34 -5.03 -6.58
C ARG A 212 -10.14 -5.77 -7.16
N ASN A 213 -9.41 -6.44 -6.30
CA ASN A 213 -8.29 -7.29 -6.70
C ASN A 213 -8.75 -8.75 -6.84
N LYS A 214 -8.59 -9.30 -8.04
CA LYS A 214 -8.84 -10.72 -8.35
C LYS A 214 -7.56 -11.54 -8.48
N GLU A 215 -6.42 -10.87 -8.41
CA GLU A 215 -5.09 -11.42 -8.69
C GLU A 215 -4.25 -11.50 -7.41
N VAL A 216 -4.86 -12.01 -6.34
CA VAL A 216 -4.31 -11.96 -4.98
C VAL A 216 -3.36 -13.11 -4.64
N TYR A 217 -3.26 -14.12 -5.49
CA TYR A 217 -2.47 -15.33 -5.23
C TYR A 217 -1.23 -15.43 -6.12
N GLY A 218 -0.29 -16.31 -5.71
CA GLY A 218 0.88 -16.69 -6.53
C GLY A 218 2.10 -15.78 -6.38
N TRP A 219 2.07 -14.84 -5.44
CA TRP A 219 3.20 -13.98 -5.07
C TRP A 219 3.84 -14.39 -3.74
N ALA A 220 3.08 -15.02 -2.84
CA ALA A 220 3.54 -15.38 -1.51
C ALA A 220 4.63 -16.48 -1.54
N PRO A 221 5.49 -16.58 -0.51
CA PRO A 221 6.59 -17.53 -0.48
C PRO A 221 6.13 -18.98 -0.37
N ASN A 222 7.05 -19.91 -0.67
CA ASN A 222 6.78 -21.32 -0.51
C ASN A 222 6.79 -21.76 0.98
N ASP A 223 6.23 -22.94 1.26
CA ASP A 223 6.05 -23.46 2.62
C ASP A 223 7.37 -23.62 3.40
N GLN A 224 8.48 -23.97 2.72
CA GLN A 224 9.77 -24.10 3.38
C GLN A 224 10.27 -22.73 3.85
N TRP A 225 10.22 -21.74 2.99
CA TRP A 225 10.62 -20.37 3.32
C TRP A 225 9.75 -19.82 4.46
N THR A 226 8.43 -20.01 4.39
CA THR A 226 7.47 -19.62 5.42
C THR A 226 7.79 -20.27 6.76
N LYS A 227 8.09 -21.56 6.77
CA LYS A 227 8.49 -22.27 7.98
C LYS A 227 9.76 -21.69 8.60
N GLU A 228 10.78 -21.46 7.80
CA GLU A 228 12.09 -21.01 8.27
C GLU A 228 12.09 -19.55 8.74
N ASN A 229 11.37 -18.68 8.04
CA ASN A 229 11.44 -17.24 8.26
C ASN A 229 10.26 -16.69 9.08
N ILE A 230 9.13 -17.37 9.13
CA ILE A 230 7.93 -16.94 9.83
C ILE A 230 7.61 -17.88 11.00
N GLN A 231 7.22 -19.13 10.72
CA GLN A 231 6.70 -20.04 11.73
C GLN A 231 7.69 -20.40 12.83
N ASN A 232 8.98 -20.49 12.51
CA ASN A 232 10.05 -20.74 13.48
C ASN A 232 10.43 -19.51 14.32
N LYS A 233 9.82 -18.34 14.11
CA LYS A 233 10.05 -17.12 14.90
C LYS A 233 9.07 -17.07 16.08
N LEU A 234 9.43 -17.74 17.16
CA LEU A 234 8.58 -17.87 18.35
C LEU A 234 8.59 -16.62 19.23
N PRO A 235 7.51 -16.29 19.97
CA PRO A 235 6.26 -17.07 20.05
C PRO A 235 5.30 -16.83 18.89
N LEU A 236 5.27 -15.63 18.26
CA LEU A 236 4.25 -15.24 17.28
C LEU A 236 4.17 -16.20 16.09
N GLY A 237 5.31 -16.64 15.56
CA GLY A 237 5.36 -17.53 14.40
C GLY A 237 4.67 -18.88 14.61
N ALA A 238 4.53 -19.36 15.86
CA ALA A 238 3.79 -20.59 16.17
C ALA A 238 2.30 -20.48 15.86
N HIS A 239 1.76 -19.25 15.80
CA HIS A 239 0.36 -18.96 15.52
C HIS A 239 0.10 -18.65 14.04
N TYR A 240 1.15 -18.60 13.21
CA TYR A 240 1.01 -18.48 11.76
C TYR A 240 0.67 -19.85 11.16
N PRO A 241 -0.57 -20.06 10.67
CA PRO A 241 -1.04 -21.37 10.25
C PRO A 241 -0.40 -21.83 8.94
N ASN A 242 -0.39 -23.15 8.73
CA ASN A 242 -0.04 -23.68 7.41
C ASN A 242 -1.14 -23.34 6.42
N ARG A 243 -0.76 -23.05 5.17
CA ARG A 243 -1.74 -22.89 4.10
C ARG A 243 -2.54 -24.17 3.86
N ILE A 244 -3.76 -24.02 3.43
CA ILE A 244 -4.61 -25.12 2.92
C ILE A 244 -4.81 -24.93 1.42
N TRP A 245 -5.35 -23.79 1.00
CA TRP A 245 -5.58 -23.47 -0.41
C TRP A 245 -4.59 -22.44 -0.93
N ALA A 246 -4.44 -21.37 -0.22
CA ALA A 246 -3.62 -20.21 -0.59
C ALA A 246 -2.74 -19.76 0.58
N THR A 247 -1.84 -18.82 0.32
CA THR A 247 -1.03 -18.14 1.33
C THR A 247 -1.26 -16.66 1.18
N GLU A 248 -1.66 -16.00 2.29
CA GLU A 248 -1.77 -14.55 2.38
C GLU A 248 -2.58 -13.90 1.24
N GLY A 249 -3.74 -14.48 0.91
CA GLY A 249 -4.61 -13.94 -0.13
C GLY A 249 -5.09 -12.53 0.14
N ASP A 250 -5.17 -12.11 1.41
CA ASP A 250 -5.67 -10.80 1.82
C ASP A 250 -4.56 -9.74 1.97
N SER A 251 -3.30 -10.18 2.12
CA SER A 251 -2.16 -9.29 2.34
C SER A 251 -1.96 -8.21 1.27
N PRO A 252 -2.26 -8.43 -0.03
CA PRO A 252 -2.15 -7.38 -1.03
C PRO A 252 -2.92 -6.10 -0.67
N SER A 253 -4.01 -6.20 0.09
CA SER A 253 -4.84 -5.05 0.44
C SER A 253 -4.14 -4.06 1.39
N PHE A 254 -3.45 -4.55 2.42
CA PHE A 254 -2.69 -3.66 3.31
C PHE A 254 -1.29 -3.33 2.75
N LEU A 255 -0.68 -4.24 1.98
CA LEU A 255 0.56 -3.95 1.25
C LEU A 255 0.38 -2.82 0.24
N TYR A 256 -0.83 -2.63 -0.29
CA TYR A 256 -1.17 -1.52 -1.17
C TYR A 256 -1.05 -0.16 -0.48
N VAL A 257 -1.46 -0.07 0.78
CA VAL A 257 -1.41 1.17 1.58
C VAL A 257 -0.13 1.30 2.41
N TYR A 258 0.73 0.29 2.40
CA TYR A 258 1.99 0.30 3.13
C TYR A 258 2.95 1.37 2.60
N SER A 259 3.36 2.29 3.49
CA SER A 259 4.17 3.46 3.12
C SER A 259 5.65 3.12 3.04
N ASN A 260 6.16 2.81 1.84
CA ASN A 260 7.55 2.43 1.56
C ASN A 260 8.29 3.34 0.55
N GLY A 261 7.62 4.38 0.03
CA GLY A 261 8.17 5.29 -0.98
C GLY A 261 7.94 4.84 -2.44
N LEU A 262 7.41 3.63 -2.63
CA LEU A 262 6.96 3.11 -3.94
C LEU A 262 5.46 3.30 -4.13
N ASN A 263 4.67 2.93 -3.10
CA ASN A 263 3.22 2.94 -3.15
C ASN A 263 2.68 4.38 -3.10
N ASP A 264 1.64 4.63 -3.87
CA ASP A 264 0.78 5.80 -3.74
C ASP A 264 -0.68 5.32 -3.83
N PRO A 265 -1.37 5.16 -2.69
CA PRO A 265 -2.70 4.57 -2.69
C PRO A 265 -3.76 5.43 -3.37
N GLU A 266 -3.52 6.73 -3.58
CA GLU A 266 -4.43 7.59 -4.32
C GLU A 266 -4.28 7.47 -5.84
N HIS A 267 -3.27 6.72 -6.30
CA HIS A 267 -2.96 6.43 -7.70
C HIS A 267 -2.92 4.92 -7.97
N PRO A 268 -4.09 4.27 -8.11
CA PRO A 268 -4.15 2.82 -8.32
C PRO A 268 -3.34 2.31 -9.54
N GLU A 269 -3.23 3.16 -10.55
CA GLU A 269 -2.50 2.88 -11.78
C GLU A 269 -0.97 2.91 -11.61
N TYR A 270 -0.44 3.46 -10.51
CA TYR A 270 1.01 3.54 -10.31
C TYR A 270 1.64 2.20 -9.94
N GLY A 271 0.90 1.35 -9.24
CA GLY A 271 1.40 0.05 -8.80
C GLY A 271 2.40 0.10 -7.64
N GLY A 272 2.54 -1.02 -6.98
CA GLY A 272 3.38 -1.20 -5.80
C GLY A 272 3.20 -2.58 -5.20
N TRP A 273 3.51 -2.72 -3.91
CA TRP A 273 3.50 -4.02 -3.22
C TRP A 273 2.12 -4.70 -3.18
N GLY A 274 1.05 -3.93 -3.20
CA GLY A 274 -0.32 -4.45 -3.22
C GLY A 274 -0.95 -4.59 -4.61
N GLY A 275 -0.18 -4.42 -5.67
CA GLY A 275 -0.64 -4.55 -7.04
C GLY A 275 -0.76 -3.24 -7.81
N ARG A 276 -1.11 -3.35 -9.09
CA ARG A 276 -1.44 -2.24 -9.98
C ARG A 276 -2.84 -2.45 -10.58
N PHE A 277 -3.56 -1.34 -10.72
CA PHE A 277 -4.95 -1.37 -11.11
C PHE A 277 -5.20 -0.44 -12.29
N SER A 278 -6.40 -0.54 -12.87
CA SER A 278 -6.82 0.34 -13.95
C SER A 278 -6.93 1.79 -13.47
N LYS A 279 -6.55 2.74 -14.32
CA LYS A 279 -6.74 4.16 -14.06
C LYS A 279 -8.23 4.53 -14.05
N ASP A 280 -8.95 3.97 -15.02
CA ASP A 280 -10.39 4.17 -15.15
C ASP A 280 -11.17 3.00 -14.56
N ARG A 281 -12.40 3.26 -14.16
CA ARG A 281 -13.31 2.21 -13.72
C ARG A 281 -13.66 1.31 -14.91
N ILE A 282 -13.60 0.02 -14.67
CA ILE A 282 -14.03 -0.99 -15.62
C ILE A 282 -15.39 -1.55 -15.22
N ARG A 283 -16.18 -1.96 -16.22
CA ARG A 283 -17.44 -2.64 -15.98
C ARG A 283 -17.20 -4.02 -15.39
N ASN A 284 -17.89 -4.34 -14.29
CA ASN A 284 -17.90 -5.72 -13.82
C ASN A 284 -18.66 -6.59 -14.83
N ILE A 285 -18.11 -7.73 -15.18
CA ILE A 285 -18.78 -8.73 -15.99
C ILE A 285 -19.35 -9.78 -15.05
N ARG A 286 -20.65 -10.05 -15.16
CA ARG A 286 -21.34 -11.06 -14.35
C ARG A 286 -20.58 -12.37 -14.32
N GLY A 287 -20.49 -12.98 -13.13
CA GLY A 287 -19.75 -14.22 -12.91
C GLY A 287 -18.23 -14.03 -12.78
N MET A 288 -17.73 -12.80 -12.81
CA MET A 288 -16.31 -12.52 -12.51
C MET A 288 -16.03 -12.43 -11.01
N ASP A 289 -17.02 -12.04 -10.21
CA ASP A 289 -16.87 -11.99 -8.76
C ASP A 289 -16.91 -13.39 -8.15
N PHE A 290 -16.17 -13.55 -7.08
CA PHE A 290 -16.07 -14.84 -6.41
C PHE A 290 -17.43 -15.30 -5.87
N ILE A 291 -18.17 -14.37 -5.26
CA ILE A 291 -19.51 -14.65 -4.73
C ILE A 291 -20.50 -15.07 -5.82
N GLU A 292 -20.51 -14.40 -6.97
CA GLU A 292 -21.38 -14.73 -8.09
C GLU A 292 -21.05 -16.12 -8.68
N ARG A 293 -19.75 -16.45 -8.81
CA ARG A 293 -19.31 -17.76 -9.32
C ARG A 293 -19.67 -18.89 -8.37
N SER A 294 -19.72 -18.63 -7.09
CA SER A 294 -20.00 -19.65 -6.08
C SER A 294 -21.48 -20.04 -6.03
N GLY A 295 -22.37 -19.18 -6.50
CA GLY A 295 -23.81 -19.32 -6.35
C GLY A 295 -24.33 -19.16 -4.92
N LYS A 296 -23.51 -18.59 -4.02
CA LYS A 296 -23.92 -18.33 -2.61
C LYS A 296 -24.79 -17.09 -2.45
N SER A 297 -24.76 -16.15 -3.41
CA SER A 297 -25.63 -14.98 -3.40
C SER A 297 -26.76 -15.15 -4.37
N GLU A 298 -27.98 -14.84 -3.92
CA GLU A 298 -29.18 -14.74 -4.75
C GLU A 298 -29.32 -13.33 -5.36
N THR A 299 -28.67 -12.34 -4.77
CA THR A 299 -28.72 -10.94 -5.22
C THR A 299 -27.68 -10.72 -6.30
N VAL A 300 -28.13 -10.29 -7.47
CA VAL A 300 -27.26 -9.99 -8.59
C VAL A 300 -27.28 -8.50 -8.85
N PHE A 301 -26.13 -7.87 -8.75
CA PHE A 301 -25.93 -6.47 -9.10
C PHE A 301 -25.23 -6.42 -10.46
N ASP A 302 -26.02 -6.34 -11.52
CA ASP A 302 -25.49 -6.09 -12.87
C ASP A 302 -25.14 -4.59 -13.07
N ASP A 303 -24.27 -4.33 -14.02
CA ASP A 303 -23.97 -2.97 -14.51
C ASP A 303 -23.38 -2.02 -13.44
N TYR A 304 -22.41 -2.47 -12.68
CA TYR A 304 -21.61 -1.60 -11.85
C TYR A 304 -20.15 -1.53 -12.35
N TYR A 305 -19.47 -0.47 -11.94
CA TYR A 305 -18.10 -0.17 -12.36
C TYR A 305 -17.20 -0.02 -11.13
N MET A 306 -15.97 -0.51 -11.25
CA MET A 306 -14.97 -0.49 -10.21
C MET A 306 -13.58 -0.37 -10.83
N ILE A 307 -12.57 -0.06 -10.02
CA ILE A 307 -11.18 -0.12 -10.42
C ILE A 307 -10.74 -1.60 -10.33
N GLY A 308 -10.38 -2.18 -11.46
CA GLY A 308 -9.99 -3.59 -11.55
C GLY A 308 -8.49 -3.77 -11.70
N SER A 309 -8.01 -5.02 -11.56
CA SER A 309 -6.61 -5.36 -11.76
C SER A 309 -6.12 -4.95 -13.16
N ALA A 310 -4.91 -4.45 -13.24
CA ALA A 310 -4.25 -4.14 -14.50
C ALA A 310 -3.92 -5.42 -15.30
N PRO A 311 -3.60 -5.32 -16.61
CA PRO A 311 -3.44 -6.49 -17.46
C PRO A 311 -2.38 -7.50 -17.02
N GLU A 312 -1.32 -7.06 -16.35
CA GLU A 312 -0.27 -7.94 -15.83
C GLU A 312 -0.69 -8.73 -14.58
N GLY A 313 -1.85 -8.42 -13.99
CA GLY A 313 -2.43 -9.16 -12.88
C GLY A 313 -1.48 -9.27 -11.67
N ASN A 314 -1.32 -10.49 -11.13
CA ASN A 314 -0.46 -10.75 -9.98
C ASN A 314 1.03 -10.46 -10.22
N GLN A 315 1.49 -10.34 -11.46
CA GLN A 315 2.88 -9.98 -11.76
C GLN A 315 3.21 -8.58 -11.23
N SER A 316 2.21 -7.70 -11.12
CA SER A 316 2.37 -6.37 -10.52
C SER A 316 2.78 -6.42 -9.04
N ILE A 317 2.39 -7.46 -8.30
CA ILE A 317 2.82 -7.73 -6.92
C ILE A 317 4.13 -8.54 -6.95
N LYS A 318 4.17 -9.59 -7.75
CA LYS A 318 5.25 -10.56 -7.80
C LYS A 318 6.62 -9.94 -8.11
N ARG A 319 6.66 -8.87 -8.90
CA ARG A 319 7.91 -8.15 -9.17
C ARG A 319 8.61 -7.61 -7.91
N TRP A 320 7.86 -7.42 -6.82
CA TRP A 320 8.33 -6.92 -5.53
C TRP A 320 8.45 -8.01 -4.46
N GLU A 321 8.13 -9.27 -4.80
CA GLU A 321 7.98 -10.37 -3.85
C GLU A 321 9.18 -10.53 -2.92
N GLN A 322 10.42 -10.38 -3.42
CA GLN A 322 11.62 -10.54 -2.61
C GLN A 322 11.73 -9.47 -1.51
N SER A 323 11.39 -8.22 -1.84
CA SER A 323 11.39 -7.12 -0.87
C SER A 323 10.29 -7.29 0.17
N ILE A 324 9.11 -7.75 -0.24
CA ILE A 324 8.00 -8.07 0.67
C ILE A 324 8.41 -9.22 1.62
N TYR A 325 9.02 -10.28 1.09
CA TYR A 325 9.47 -11.41 1.91
C TYR A 325 10.53 -10.99 2.92
N ASN A 326 11.49 -10.18 2.49
CA ASN A 326 12.58 -9.73 3.34
C ASN A 326 12.06 -8.81 4.46
N ASP A 327 11.13 -7.90 4.16
CA ASP A 327 10.48 -7.05 5.17
C ASP A 327 9.76 -7.90 6.22
N PHE A 328 8.93 -8.85 5.78
CA PHE A 328 8.21 -9.73 6.70
C PHE A 328 9.17 -10.56 7.57
N ALA A 329 10.21 -11.15 6.97
CA ALA A 329 11.22 -11.91 7.69
C ALA A 329 11.97 -11.06 8.74
N ALA A 330 12.34 -9.82 8.39
CA ALA A 330 12.99 -8.91 9.33
C ALA A 330 12.07 -8.57 10.52
N ARG A 331 10.79 -8.26 10.25
CA ARG A 331 9.81 -7.99 11.30
C ARG A 331 9.57 -9.18 12.21
N MET A 332 9.56 -10.39 11.65
CA MET A 332 9.49 -11.62 12.46
C MET A 332 10.76 -11.86 13.28
N ILE A 333 11.93 -11.44 12.82
CA ILE A 333 13.15 -11.41 13.65
C ILE A 333 12.99 -10.39 14.78
N TRP A 334 12.44 -9.21 14.52
CA TRP A 334 12.19 -8.17 15.53
C TRP A 334 11.25 -8.64 16.65
N THR A 335 10.36 -9.62 16.41
CA THR A 335 9.52 -10.19 17.47
C THR A 335 10.30 -10.92 18.56
N GLN A 336 11.54 -11.34 18.26
CA GLN A 336 12.39 -12.15 19.15
C GLN A 336 13.62 -11.40 19.65
N GLU A 337 14.15 -10.46 18.84
CA GLU A 337 15.42 -9.81 19.12
C GLU A 337 15.25 -8.65 20.10
N LYS A 338 15.97 -8.71 21.21
CA LYS A 338 15.88 -7.74 22.32
C LYS A 338 16.91 -6.62 22.22
N TYR A 339 17.76 -6.64 21.22
CA TYR A 339 18.81 -5.66 21.02
C TYR A 339 18.67 -5.05 19.63
N TYR A 340 18.57 -3.73 19.55
CA TYR A 340 18.42 -3.01 18.30
C TYR A 340 19.54 -3.36 17.30
N ASP A 341 20.80 -3.34 17.76
CA ASP A 341 22.00 -3.58 16.95
C ASP A 341 22.22 -5.05 16.53
N LYS A 342 21.24 -5.92 16.79
CA LYS A 342 21.28 -7.35 16.41
C LYS A 342 20.26 -7.73 15.34
N ALA A 343 19.42 -6.79 14.96
CA ALA A 343 18.47 -6.96 13.86
C ALA A 343 18.76 -5.93 12.76
N ASN A 344 18.35 -6.23 11.53
CA ASN A 344 18.46 -5.34 10.41
C ASN A 344 17.24 -4.42 10.33
N HIS A 345 17.45 -3.13 9.97
CA HIS A 345 16.42 -2.11 9.81
C HIS A 345 16.46 -1.50 8.42
N HIS A 346 15.32 -0.99 7.97
CA HIS A 346 15.21 -0.43 6.63
C HIS A 346 16.15 0.77 6.41
N PRO A 347 16.85 0.80 5.27
CA PRO A 347 17.53 2.02 4.85
C PRO A 347 16.52 3.15 4.62
N VAL A 348 16.97 4.37 4.75
CA VAL A 348 16.19 5.57 4.41
C VAL A 348 16.58 6.02 3.01
N ALA A 349 15.67 5.82 2.06
CA ALA A 349 15.86 6.27 0.68
C ALA A 349 15.61 7.78 0.59
N ALA A 350 16.51 8.48 -0.12
CA ALA A 350 16.36 9.90 -0.41
C ALA A 350 16.55 10.17 -1.91
N TYR A 351 15.86 11.19 -2.41
CA TYR A 351 16.09 11.76 -3.73
C TYR A 351 16.51 13.22 -3.58
N ASN A 352 17.72 13.57 -4.01
CA ASN A 352 18.30 14.92 -3.84
C ASN A 352 18.20 15.45 -2.39
N GLY A 353 18.37 14.59 -1.40
CA GLY A 353 18.26 14.92 0.03
C GLY A 353 16.84 14.88 0.60
N ASP A 354 15.80 14.84 -0.24
CA ASP A 354 14.42 14.65 0.18
C ASP A 354 14.18 13.18 0.56
N ARG A 355 13.72 12.97 1.79
CA ARG A 355 13.42 11.66 2.42
C ARG A 355 11.93 11.35 2.53
N GLY A 356 11.07 12.19 1.96
CA GLY A 356 9.63 11.96 1.90
C GLY A 356 9.30 10.65 1.16
N ARG A 357 8.10 10.13 1.36
CA ARG A 357 7.66 8.88 0.74
C ARG A 357 6.70 9.10 -0.44
N LYS A 358 6.22 10.32 -0.63
CA LYS A 358 5.36 10.67 -1.77
C LYS A 358 6.16 10.72 -3.07
N PRO A 359 5.51 10.48 -4.21
CA PRO A 359 6.12 10.65 -5.52
C PRO A 359 6.68 12.07 -5.71
N VAL A 360 7.86 12.16 -6.33
CA VAL A 360 8.47 13.43 -6.72
C VAL A 360 8.16 13.70 -8.18
N TYR A 361 7.59 14.86 -8.49
CA TYR A 361 7.29 15.26 -9.86
C TYR A 361 8.39 16.19 -10.39
N LEU A 362 8.97 15.80 -11.52
CA LEU A 362 9.92 16.63 -12.27
C LEU A 362 9.29 17.07 -13.59
N TYR A 363 9.63 18.29 -14.00
CA TYR A 363 9.22 18.82 -15.30
C TYR A 363 10.47 19.11 -16.11
N ALA A 364 10.56 18.55 -17.31
CA ALA A 364 11.71 18.68 -18.20
C ALA A 364 11.28 18.67 -19.66
N ASN A 365 12.09 19.28 -20.55
CA ASN A 365 11.84 19.23 -21.98
C ASN A 365 12.40 17.94 -22.59
N PRO A 366 11.86 17.47 -23.71
CA PRO A 366 12.49 16.43 -24.51
C PRO A 366 13.93 16.79 -24.85
N GLY A 367 14.83 15.81 -24.66
CA GLY A 367 16.26 15.98 -24.88
C GLY A 367 17.05 16.59 -23.71
N ASP A 368 16.38 17.09 -22.68
CA ASP A 368 17.05 17.56 -21.47
C ASP A 368 17.76 16.38 -20.76
N THR A 369 18.93 16.68 -20.18
CA THR A 369 19.60 15.74 -19.29
C THR A 369 19.12 15.96 -17.86
N VAL A 370 18.55 14.91 -17.25
CA VAL A 370 18.11 14.91 -15.86
C VAL A 370 19.11 14.12 -15.02
N ILE A 371 19.61 14.77 -13.96
CA ILE A 371 20.47 14.12 -12.96
C ILE A 371 19.57 13.56 -11.86
N LEU A 372 19.67 12.27 -11.62
CA LEU A 372 19.00 11.54 -10.57
C LEU A 372 20.01 11.25 -9.46
N SER A 373 19.74 11.67 -8.22
CA SER A 373 20.69 11.49 -7.12
C SER A 373 20.01 10.89 -5.90
N ALA A 374 20.57 9.79 -5.38
CA ALA A 374 20.20 9.19 -4.12
C ALA A 374 20.94 9.80 -2.92
N SER A 375 21.54 11.00 -3.11
CA SER A 375 22.22 11.71 -2.03
C SER A 375 21.28 11.97 -0.85
N GLY A 376 21.77 11.77 0.38
CA GLY A 376 20.98 11.87 1.60
C GLY A 376 20.35 10.54 2.04
N SER A 377 20.42 9.48 1.24
CA SER A 377 20.12 8.12 1.68
C SER A 377 21.14 7.66 2.72
N TYR A 378 20.65 6.91 3.72
CA TYR A 378 21.50 6.34 4.76
C TYR A 378 20.86 5.06 5.32
N ASP A 379 21.67 4.28 6.01
CA ASP A 379 21.23 3.12 6.75
C ASP A 379 21.34 3.35 8.26
N PRO A 380 20.30 3.02 9.08
CA PRO A 380 20.33 3.24 10.52
C PRO A 380 21.32 2.30 11.25
N ASP A 381 21.62 1.14 10.67
CA ASP A 381 22.57 0.15 11.21
C ASP A 381 24.00 0.39 10.70
N ASN A 382 24.18 1.38 9.82
CA ASN A 382 25.40 1.72 9.10
C ASN A 382 25.85 0.65 8.11
N ASP A 383 24.92 -0.10 7.55
CA ASP A 383 25.18 -1.01 6.45
C ASP A 383 25.50 -0.26 5.15
N ASP A 384 26.33 -0.86 4.30
CA ASP A 384 26.57 -0.35 2.96
C ASP A 384 25.28 -0.40 2.14
N LEU A 385 25.05 0.63 1.31
CA LEU A 385 23.90 0.73 0.45
C LEU A 385 24.20 0.34 -0.99
N GLU A 386 23.26 -0.35 -1.60
CA GLU A 386 23.18 -0.63 -3.04
C GLU A 386 22.04 0.22 -3.62
N TYR A 387 22.26 0.81 -4.80
CA TYR A 387 21.29 1.63 -5.50
C TYR A 387 20.88 0.95 -6.79
N PHE A 388 19.61 1.08 -7.17
CA PHE A 388 19.15 0.66 -8.48
C PHE A 388 18.07 1.61 -9.00
N TRP A 389 18.36 2.20 -10.17
CA TRP A 389 17.44 3.07 -10.90
C TRP A 389 16.82 2.30 -12.05
N SER A 390 15.51 2.31 -12.14
CA SER A 390 14.80 1.60 -13.20
C SER A 390 13.59 2.39 -13.71
N LEU A 391 13.24 2.16 -14.98
CA LEU A 391 11.96 2.58 -15.54
C LEU A 391 10.89 1.57 -15.06
N TYR A 392 9.80 2.09 -14.50
CA TYR A 392 8.60 1.31 -14.29
C TYR A 392 7.70 1.52 -15.52
N GLU A 393 7.77 0.58 -16.47
CA GLU A 393 7.17 0.75 -17.81
C GLU A 393 5.66 0.83 -17.75
N GLU A 394 5.00 -0.05 -16.96
CA GLU A 394 3.56 -0.24 -16.98
C GLU A 394 2.73 0.99 -16.57
N PRO A 395 3.12 1.79 -15.57
CA PRO A 395 2.46 3.05 -15.27
C PRO A 395 2.94 4.23 -16.12
N SER A 396 4.02 4.05 -16.89
CA SER A 396 4.60 5.11 -17.70
C SER A 396 3.85 5.28 -19.01
N ASP A 397 3.59 6.52 -19.40
CA ASP A 397 3.03 6.87 -20.71
C ASP A 397 4.15 7.11 -21.71
N TYR A 398 4.96 6.07 -21.92
CA TYR A 398 6.09 6.06 -22.82
C TYR A 398 6.43 4.64 -23.29
N GLU A 399 6.35 4.43 -24.61
CA GLU A 399 6.76 3.18 -25.25
C GLU A 399 8.21 3.30 -25.75
N GLY A 400 9.17 2.97 -24.89
CA GLY A 400 10.59 2.99 -25.26
C GLY A 400 11.51 2.71 -24.08
N ASN A 401 12.80 2.68 -24.35
CA ASN A 401 13.81 2.46 -23.31
C ASN A 401 14.36 3.80 -22.81
N VAL A 402 14.35 3.98 -21.49
CA VAL A 402 15.14 5.04 -20.82
C VAL A 402 16.53 4.50 -20.55
N ILE A 403 17.54 5.20 -21.05
CA ILE A 403 18.95 4.81 -20.87
C ILE A 403 19.49 5.53 -19.64
N PHE A 404 19.92 4.77 -18.67
CA PHE A 404 20.63 5.23 -17.48
C PHE A 404 22.13 5.10 -17.73
N ASP A 405 22.92 6.15 -17.51
CA ASP A 405 24.39 6.10 -17.68
C ASP A 405 25.04 5.19 -16.61
N ASP A 406 24.52 5.21 -15.38
CA ASP A 406 24.89 4.29 -14.31
C ASP A 406 23.66 3.91 -13.45
N ALA A 407 22.90 2.95 -13.89
CA ALA A 407 21.70 2.48 -13.19
C ALA A 407 21.98 1.93 -11.77
N ARG A 408 23.25 1.68 -11.41
CA ARG A 408 23.65 1.17 -10.08
C ARG A 408 24.47 2.17 -9.29
N GLY A 409 24.74 3.34 -9.84
CA GLY A 409 25.38 4.44 -9.16
C GLY A 409 24.44 5.13 -8.15
N ARG A 410 25.02 5.74 -7.13
CA ARG A 410 24.28 6.65 -6.25
C ARG A 410 23.68 7.83 -7.03
N ASP A 411 24.40 8.30 -8.02
CA ASP A 411 24.00 9.35 -8.93
C ASP A 411 23.98 8.77 -10.34
N CYS A 412 22.95 9.07 -11.11
CA CYS A 412 22.88 8.67 -12.51
C CYS A 412 22.22 9.76 -13.37
N GLN A 413 22.33 9.63 -14.68
CA GLN A 413 21.75 10.59 -15.63
C GLN A 413 20.88 9.84 -16.64
N ILE A 414 19.83 10.51 -17.05
CA ILE A 414 18.98 10.10 -18.17
C ILE A 414 18.77 11.26 -19.13
N ILE A 415 18.50 10.95 -20.38
CA ILE A 415 18.00 11.93 -21.35
C ILE A 415 16.48 11.74 -21.44
N VAL A 416 15.74 12.84 -21.25
CA VAL A 416 14.27 12.83 -21.34
C VAL A 416 13.85 12.48 -22.78
N PRO A 417 13.00 11.46 -22.96
CA PRO A 417 12.53 11.05 -24.29
C PRO A 417 11.75 12.16 -25.01
N GLU A 418 11.72 12.12 -26.34
CA GLU A 418 11.02 13.12 -27.15
C GLU A 418 9.50 13.07 -27.02
N ARG A 419 8.94 11.89 -26.68
CA ARG A 419 7.48 11.67 -26.56
C ARG A 419 7.16 11.02 -25.24
N VAL A 420 6.75 11.84 -24.30
CA VAL A 420 6.24 11.41 -23.00
C VAL A 420 4.80 11.91 -22.91
N GLY A 421 3.87 11.02 -22.66
CA GLY A 421 2.46 11.36 -22.52
C GLY A 421 2.13 12.04 -21.17
N ASP A 422 0.85 12.22 -20.90
CA ASP A 422 0.37 13.00 -19.74
C ASP A 422 0.68 12.34 -18.38
N ASP A 423 0.79 11.00 -18.33
CA ASP A 423 1.13 10.28 -17.10
C ASP A 423 2.63 10.34 -16.77
N GLY A 424 3.46 10.67 -17.74
CA GLY A 424 4.91 10.85 -17.56
C GLY A 424 5.66 9.51 -17.60
N ILE A 425 6.95 9.56 -17.24
CA ILE A 425 7.79 8.37 -17.03
C ILE A 425 8.03 8.16 -15.53
N HIS A 426 7.80 6.95 -15.07
CA HIS A 426 7.99 6.57 -13.68
C HIS A 426 9.37 5.94 -13.50
N ILE A 427 10.25 6.66 -12.83
CA ILE A 427 11.56 6.16 -12.44
C ILE A 427 11.49 5.73 -10.99
N ILE A 428 11.93 4.51 -10.71
CA ILE A 428 12.02 3.98 -9.36
C ILE A 428 13.48 3.92 -8.94
N LEU A 429 13.76 4.52 -7.79
CA LEU A 429 15.00 4.29 -7.05
C LEU A 429 14.72 3.22 -5.99
N GLU A 430 15.49 2.15 -6.02
CA GLU A 430 15.59 1.16 -4.96
C GLU A 430 16.89 1.41 -4.18
N VAL A 431 16.78 1.58 -2.87
CA VAL A 431 17.92 1.69 -1.95
C VAL A 431 17.87 0.45 -1.06
N THR A 432 18.82 -0.44 -1.23
CA THR A 432 18.90 -1.72 -0.54
C THR A 432 20.14 -1.77 0.34
N ASP A 433 20.00 -2.19 1.60
CA ASP A 433 21.11 -2.42 2.50
C ASP A 433 21.84 -3.75 2.21
N LYS A 434 22.95 -3.98 2.91
CA LYS A 434 23.66 -5.26 2.91
C LYS A 434 23.47 -6.06 4.21
N GLY A 435 22.43 -5.70 4.97
CA GLY A 435 22.03 -6.43 6.16
C GLY A 435 21.42 -7.80 5.88
N SER A 436 20.89 -8.46 6.88
CA SER A 436 20.28 -9.79 6.73
C SER A 436 19.01 -9.92 7.58
N PRO A 437 17.85 -10.13 6.93
CA PRO A 437 17.64 -10.10 5.47
C PRO A 437 17.90 -8.71 4.88
N LYS A 438 18.26 -8.61 3.60
CA LYS A 438 18.44 -7.33 2.90
C LYS A 438 17.10 -6.59 2.86
N LEU A 439 17.08 -5.32 3.22
CA LEU A 439 15.87 -4.48 3.21
C LEU A 439 15.95 -3.38 2.16
N THR A 440 14.82 -3.09 1.54
CA THR A 440 14.73 -2.11 0.45
C THR A 440 13.73 -1.03 0.78
N SER A 441 14.13 0.22 0.59
CA SER A 441 13.27 1.41 0.58
C SER A 441 13.30 2.07 -0.78
N TYR A 442 12.25 2.83 -1.12
CA TYR A 442 12.05 3.31 -2.46
C TYR A 442 11.90 4.84 -2.53
N ARG A 443 12.13 5.38 -3.72
CA ARG A 443 11.63 6.70 -4.14
C ARG A 443 11.06 6.57 -5.55
N ARG A 444 9.88 7.13 -5.75
CA ARG A 444 9.25 7.25 -7.07
C ARG A 444 9.44 8.66 -7.61
N ILE A 445 10.03 8.77 -8.78
CA ILE A 445 10.22 10.02 -9.50
C ILE A 445 9.40 9.95 -10.80
N ILE A 446 8.52 10.92 -11.01
CA ILE A 446 7.67 11.00 -12.20
C ILE A 446 8.11 12.20 -13.02
N ILE A 447 8.62 11.96 -14.22
CA ILE A 447 9.11 13.00 -15.12
C ILE A 447 8.03 13.28 -16.15
N LYS A 448 7.58 14.53 -16.19
CA LYS A 448 6.56 15.04 -17.13
C LYS A 448 7.15 16.09 -18.04
N ASN A 449 6.63 16.20 -19.27
CA ASN A 449 7.01 17.27 -20.16
C ASN A 449 6.55 18.64 -19.64
N ILE A 450 7.37 19.65 -19.81
CA ILE A 450 6.97 21.05 -19.61
C ILE A 450 5.89 21.37 -20.66
N LYS A 451 4.70 21.80 -20.23
CA LYS A 451 3.58 22.20 -21.11
C LYS A 451 3.78 23.60 -21.63
#